data_a0a0461d1cf377fcf5b476019f936f2c
#
_entry.id   a0a0461d1cf377fcf5b476019f936f2c
#
_cell.length_a   1.000
_cell.length_b   1.000
_cell.length_c   1.000
_cell.angle_alpha   90.00
_cell.angle_beta   90.00
_cell.angle_gamma   90.00
#
_symmetry.space_group_name_H-M   'P 1'
#
loop_
_entity.id
_entity.type
_entity.pdbx_description
1 polymer ?
#
loop_
_entity_poly.entity_id
_entity_poly.type
_entity_poly.pdbx_seq_one_letter_code
_entity_poly.pdbx_strand_id
1 'polypeptide(L)'
;MIGAIIGKELTEIRRDGRALGLLGIVGLLLVLGLTTGLATENAREREVLQAQADDAAVFLEQGEKNPHSAAHFSRMAHKPVAPLASFDPGVAAYMGQVIWLEAHSRNPAMFRAAEDAPGLSRLENFSIAGVLTLILPLLVVLLGYGSIAGERERGTLRQLVGSGASPTRLLLGKFTVIAGVGFAVLAAAVAISTTFSLLSLSESGYSGGDLALRGLSLLLV
;
A
#
# COMPACT_ATOMS: atom_id res chain seq x y z
N MET A 1 36.71 -5.39 3.57
CA MET A 1 36.63 -4.62 2.31
C MET A 1 35.21 -4.26 1.90
N ILE A 2 34.27 -5.20 1.77
CA ILE A 2 32.86 -4.88 1.42
C ILE A 2 32.20 -3.92 2.42
N GLY A 3 32.40 -4.12 3.73
CA GLY A 3 31.88 -3.21 4.76
C GLY A 3 32.38 -1.76 4.65
N ALA A 4 33.63 -1.57 4.22
CA ALA A 4 34.15 -0.22 3.98
C ALA A 4 33.47 0.44 2.77
N ILE A 5 33.15 -0.33 1.73
CA ILE A 5 32.40 0.17 0.57
C ILE A 5 30.98 0.58 0.99
N ILE A 6 30.29 -0.30 1.74
CA ILE A 6 28.94 -0.01 2.28
C ILE A 6 28.97 1.26 3.15
N GLY A 7 29.91 1.38 4.06
CA GLY A 7 30.06 2.56 4.92
C GLY A 7 30.30 3.86 4.14
N LYS A 8 31.11 3.78 3.09
CA LYS A 8 31.37 4.90 2.16
C LYS A 8 30.08 5.31 1.45
N GLU A 9 29.39 4.37 0.82
CA GLU A 9 28.16 4.64 0.05
C GLU A 9 27.05 5.24 0.95
N LEU A 10 26.85 4.69 2.15
CA LEU A 10 25.92 5.28 3.12
C LEU A 10 26.28 6.70 3.51
N THR A 11 27.57 6.98 3.66
CA THR A 11 28.06 8.32 3.98
C THR A 11 27.83 9.28 2.80
N GLU A 12 28.05 8.82 1.58
CA GLU A 12 27.80 9.61 0.37
C GLU A 12 26.31 9.94 0.22
N ILE A 13 25.40 8.97 0.36
CA ILE A 13 23.94 9.22 0.32
C ILE A 13 23.53 10.24 1.39
N ARG A 14 24.05 10.13 2.61
CA ARG A 14 23.74 11.08 3.69
C ARG A 14 24.26 12.49 3.46
N ARG A 15 25.29 12.66 2.63
CA ARG A 15 25.90 13.95 2.30
C ARG A 15 25.42 14.50 0.97
N ASP A 16 24.79 13.67 0.14
CA ASP A 16 24.25 14.11 -1.15
C ASP A 16 22.88 14.74 -0.95
N GLY A 17 22.82 16.07 -1.08
CA GLY A 17 21.57 16.82 -0.97
C GLY A 17 20.50 16.39 -1.99
N ARG A 18 20.91 15.85 -3.16
CA ARG A 18 19.97 15.34 -4.18
C ARG A 18 19.33 14.05 -3.70
N ALA A 19 20.13 13.12 -3.16
CA ALA A 19 19.61 11.87 -2.60
C ALA A 19 18.65 12.14 -1.43
N LEU A 20 19.01 13.05 -0.52
CA LEU A 20 18.14 13.46 0.59
C LEU A 20 16.87 14.14 0.10
N GLY A 21 16.96 15.00 -0.93
CA GLY A 21 15.80 15.63 -1.55
C GLY A 21 14.84 14.61 -2.15
N LEU A 22 15.37 13.61 -2.90
CA LEU A 22 14.55 12.52 -3.45
C LEU A 22 13.87 11.69 -2.36
N LEU A 23 14.60 11.32 -1.31
CA LEU A 23 14.05 10.60 -0.16
C LEU A 23 12.97 11.43 0.56
N GLY A 24 13.17 12.75 0.67
CA GLY A 24 12.18 13.67 1.22
C GLY A 24 10.90 13.72 0.38
N ILE A 25 11.02 13.76 -0.94
CA ILE A 25 9.86 13.71 -1.86
C ILE A 25 9.12 12.37 -1.71
N VAL A 26 9.84 11.24 -1.70
CA VAL A 26 9.23 9.92 -1.49
C VAL A 26 8.51 9.87 -0.14
N GLY A 27 9.14 10.34 0.93
CA GLY A 27 8.54 10.42 2.25
C GLY A 27 7.25 11.26 2.26
N LEU A 28 7.26 12.42 1.62
CA LEU A 28 6.07 13.27 1.48
C LEU A 28 4.95 12.56 0.71
N LEU A 29 5.26 11.90 -0.40
CA LEU A 29 4.28 11.15 -1.19
C LEU A 29 3.70 9.98 -0.40
N LEU A 30 4.51 9.27 0.40
CA LEU A 30 4.03 8.21 1.28
C LEU A 30 3.10 8.74 2.38
N VAL A 31 3.40 9.90 2.96
CA VAL A 31 2.51 10.56 3.94
C VAL A 31 1.18 10.96 3.28
N LEU A 32 1.23 11.53 2.09
CA LEU A 32 0.02 11.84 1.32
C LEU A 32 -0.78 10.59 0.98
N GLY A 33 -0.12 9.51 0.51
CA GLY A 33 -0.77 8.23 0.24
C GLY A 33 -1.42 7.61 1.49
N LEU A 34 -0.76 7.71 2.65
CA LEU A 34 -1.30 7.25 3.91
C LEU A 34 -2.55 8.05 4.32
N THR A 35 -2.46 9.39 4.30
CA THR A 35 -3.57 10.25 4.73
C THR A 35 -4.79 10.11 3.82
N THR A 36 -4.58 10.04 2.50
CA THR A 36 -5.67 9.80 1.54
C THR A 36 -6.25 8.40 1.69
N GLY A 37 -5.40 7.38 1.85
CA GLY A 37 -5.82 5.99 2.05
C GLY A 37 -6.68 5.83 3.31
N LEU A 38 -6.23 6.38 4.45
CA LEU A 38 -6.98 6.34 5.71
C LEU A 38 -8.32 7.11 5.60
N ALA A 39 -8.32 8.27 4.96
CA ALA A 39 -9.55 9.04 4.75
C ALA A 39 -10.58 8.25 3.92
N THR A 40 -10.12 7.60 2.85
CA THR A 40 -10.97 6.78 1.98
C THR A 40 -11.47 5.51 2.69
N GLU A 41 -10.60 4.82 3.45
CA GLU A 41 -10.95 3.64 4.24
C GLU A 41 -12.04 4.00 5.26
N ASN A 42 -11.85 5.06 6.05
CA ASN A 42 -12.82 5.52 7.04
C ASN A 42 -14.16 5.97 6.40
N ALA A 43 -14.12 6.61 5.24
CA ALA A 43 -15.34 7.00 4.53
C ALA A 43 -16.13 5.77 4.09
N ARG A 44 -15.47 4.80 3.46
CA ARG A 44 -16.10 3.54 3.02
C ARG A 44 -16.66 2.72 4.18
N GLU A 45 -15.95 2.67 5.31
CA GLU A 45 -16.42 1.95 6.50
C GLU A 45 -17.72 2.55 7.02
N ARG A 46 -17.80 3.89 7.11
CA ARG A 46 -19.03 4.58 7.51
C ARG A 46 -20.18 4.32 6.54
N GLU A 47 -19.92 4.36 5.23
CA GLU A 47 -20.92 4.07 4.20
C GLU A 47 -21.44 2.64 4.33
N VAL A 48 -20.57 1.66 4.54
CA VAL A 48 -20.98 0.26 4.75
C VAL A 48 -21.82 0.09 6.01
N LEU A 49 -21.39 0.69 7.13
CA LEU A 49 -22.13 0.61 8.40
C LEU A 49 -23.52 1.27 8.29
N GLN A 50 -23.59 2.43 7.64
CA GLN A 50 -24.86 3.10 7.42
C GLN A 50 -25.77 2.29 6.50
N ALA A 51 -25.26 1.79 5.37
CA ALA A 51 -26.03 0.96 4.45
C ALA A 51 -26.55 -0.32 5.12
N GLN A 52 -25.76 -0.95 6.01
CA GLN A 52 -26.21 -2.09 6.82
C GLN A 52 -27.33 -1.72 7.79
N ALA A 53 -27.25 -0.55 8.41
CA ALA A 53 -28.27 -0.07 9.34
C ALA A 53 -29.59 0.24 8.59
N ASP A 54 -29.51 0.93 7.46
CA ASP A 54 -30.65 1.26 6.61
C ASP A 54 -31.33 -0.01 6.07
N ASP A 55 -30.55 -0.98 5.59
CA ASP A 55 -31.06 -2.28 5.13
C ASP A 55 -31.73 -3.07 6.26
N ALA A 56 -31.18 -3.01 7.48
CA ALA A 56 -31.80 -3.63 8.64
C ALA A 56 -33.13 -2.96 9.01
N ALA A 57 -33.23 -1.63 8.93
CA ALA A 57 -34.44 -0.89 9.18
C ALA A 57 -35.54 -1.25 8.15
N VAL A 58 -35.22 -1.24 6.86
CA VAL A 58 -36.10 -1.62 5.77
C VAL A 58 -36.61 -3.07 5.95
N PHE A 59 -35.76 -4.00 6.37
CA PHE A 59 -36.12 -5.36 6.63
C PHE A 59 -37.14 -5.48 7.79
N LEU A 60 -36.93 -4.72 8.87
CA LEU A 60 -37.81 -4.72 10.05
C LEU A 60 -39.16 -4.02 9.77
N GLU A 61 -39.18 -3.01 8.92
CA GLU A 61 -40.43 -2.29 8.53
C GLU A 61 -41.42 -3.11 7.71
N GLN A 62 -41.01 -4.27 7.20
CA GLN A 62 -41.88 -5.16 6.42
C GLN A 62 -43.09 -5.69 7.22
N GLY A 63 -43.04 -5.61 8.54
CA GLY A 63 -44.09 -6.13 9.41
C GLY A 63 -44.14 -7.65 9.47
N GLU A 64 -45.23 -8.19 10.03
CA GLU A 64 -45.43 -9.63 10.12
C GLU A 64 -45.70 -10.25 8.76
N LYS A 65 -44.91 -11.24 8.38
CA LYS A 65 -45.00 -11.96 7.11
C LYS A 65 -44.87 -13.46 7.32
N ASN A 66 -45.39 -14.22 6.37
CA ASN A 66 -45.06 -15.63 6.24
C ASN A 66 -43.53 -15.79 6.06
N PRO A 67 -42.87 -16.74 6.74
CA PRO A 67 -41.43 -16.95 6.65
C PRO A 67 -40.91 -17.12 5.21
N HIS A 68 -41.65 -17.79 4.36
CA HIS A 68 -41.32 -17.94 2.95
C HIS A 68 -41.31 -16.60 2.21
N SER A 69 -42.34 -15.77 2.41
CA SER A 69 -42.38 -14.42 1.83
C SER A 69 -41.23 -13.52 2.36
N ALA A 70 -40.94 -13.64 3.66
CA ALA A 70 -39.78 -12.88 4.23
C ALA A 70 -38.47 -13.30 3.63
N ALA A 71 -38.26 -14.57 3.26
CA ALA A 71 -37.07 -15.07 2.62
C ALA A 71 -36.84 -14.53 1.19
N HIS A 72 -37.92 -14.13 0.48
CA HIS A 72 -37.85 -13.48 -0.84
C HIS A 72 -37.52 -11.98 -0.75
N PHE A 73 -37.77 -11.35 0.38
CA PHE A 73 -37.46 -9.95 0.65
C PHE A 73 -36.45 -9.85 1.78
N SER A 74 -35.36 -10.60 1.65
CA SER A 74 -34.32 -10.70 2.65
C SER A 74 -33.38 -9.50 2.62
N ARG A 75 -32.37 -9.53 3.48
CA ARG A 75 -31.38 -8.48 3.66
C ARG A 75 -30.32 -8.51 2.57
N MET A 76 -29.60 -7.42 2.43
CA MET A 76 -28.39 -7.35 1.63
C MET A 76 -27.17 -7.74 2.47
N ALA A 77 -26.23 -8.46 1.87
CA ALA A 77 -24.92 -8.71 2.46
C ALA A 77 -23.95 -7.68 1.90
N HIS A 78 -23.46 -6.82 2.77
CA HIS A 78 -22.47 -5.80 2.42
C HIS A 78 -21.05 -6.31 2.64
N LYS A 79 -20.17 -6.10 1.65
CA LYS A 79 -18.78 -6.49 1.75
C LYS A 79 -18.05 -5.58 2.74
N PRO A 80 -17.39 -6.14 3.76
CA PRO A 80 -16.59 -5.32 4.68
C PRO A 80 -15.39 -4.71 3.96
N VAL A 81 -14.89 -3.60 4.49
CA VAL A 81 -13.64 -3.00 4.01
C VAL A 81 -12.50 -3.97 4.29
N ALA A 82 -11.61 -4.15 3.30
CA ALA A 82 -10.49 -5.07 3.46
C ALA A 82 -9.46 -4.49 4.45
N PRO A 83 -8.82 -5.32 5.30
CA PRO A 83 -7.75 -4.85 6.15
C PRO A 83 -6.58 -4.33 5.31
N LEU A 84 -5.94 -3.24 5.75
CA LEU A 84 -4.88 -2.53 5.01
C LEU A 84 -5.35 -1.91 3.67
N ALA A 85 -6.65 -1.62 3.50
CA ALA A 85 -7.15 -0.91 2.32
C ALA A 85 -6.56 0.50 2.19
N SER A 86 -6.14 1.11 3.29
CA SER A 86 -5.39 2.37 3.32
C SER A 86 -3.99 2.25 2.70
N PHE A 87 -3.36 1.07 2.78
CA PHE A 87 -2.09 0.79 2.11
C PHE A 87 -2.31 0.50 0.62
N ASP A 88 -3.21 -0.45 0.33
CA ASP A 88 -3.58 -0.85 -1.03
C ASP A 88 -5.06 -1.27 -1.09
N PRO A 89 -5.92 -0.52 -1.79
CA PRO A 89 -7.30 -0.92 -2.02
C PRO A 89 -7.43 -2.15 -2.94
N GLY A 90 -6.36 -2.56 -3.61
CA GLY A 90 -6.29 -3.70 -4.52
C GLY A 90 -7.35 -3.63 -5.60
N VAL A 91 -8.06 -4.74 -5.81
CA VAL A 91 -9.12 -4.87 -6.81
C VAL A 91 -10.52 -4.50 -6.28
N ALA A 92 -10.62 -3.87 -5.11
CA ALA A 92 -11.90 -3.59 -4.47
C ALA A 92 -12.86 -2.78 -5.35
N ALA A 93 -12.34 -1.84 -6.15
CA ALA A 93 -13.15 -1.02 -7.05
C ALA A 93 -13.84 -1.83 -8.17
N TYR A 94 -13.27 -2.98 -8.54
CA TYR A 94 -13.78 -3.85 -9.61
C TYR A 94 -14.66 -4.99 -9.08
N MET A 95 -14.73 -5.16 -7.79
CA MET A 95 -15.55 -6.20 -7.14
C MET A 95 -16.87 -5.61 -6.65
N GLY A 96 -17.96 -6.38 -6.80
CA GLY A 96 -19.25 -5.98 -6.24
C GLY A 96 -19.18 -5.82 -4.73
N GLN A 97 -19.89 -4.82 -4.23
CA GLN A 97 -19.88 -4.44 -2.81
C GLN A 97 -21.05 -5.02 -2.03
N VAL A 98 -22.12 -5.41 -2.72
CA VAL A 98 -23.37 -5.84 -2.12
C VAL A 98 -23.92 -7.06 -2.84
N ILE A 99 -24.45 -8.01 -2.08
CA ILE A 99 -25.18 -9.18 -2.60
C ILE A 99 -26.57 -9.18 -1.98
N TRP A 100 -27.60 -9.18 -2.81
CA TRP A 100 -28.95 -9.40 -2.34
C TRP A 100 -29.15 -10.87 -1.96
N LEU A 101 -29.50 -11.12 -0.73
CA LEU A 101 -29.80 -12.45 -0.21
C LEU A 101 -31.28 -12.75 -0.50
N GLU A 102 -31.54 -13.74 -1.32
CA GLU A 102 -32.88 -14.14 -1.76
C GLU A 102 -33.01 -15.66 -1.71
N ALA A 103 -34.21 -16.13 -1.34
CA ALA A 103 -34.52 -17.55 -1.40
C ALA A 103 -34.50 -18.06 -2.85
N HIS A 104 -33.96 -19.25 -3.04
CA HIS A 104 -33.91 -19.96 -4.32
C HIS A 104 -33.09 -19.33 -5.43
N SER A 105 -32.38 -18.21 -5.18
CA SER A 105 -31.58 -17.49 -6.15
C SER A 105 -30.19 -17.22 -5.65
N ARG A 106 -29.20 -17.25 -6.55
CA ARG A 106 -27.83 -16.78 -6.29
C ARG A 106 -27.62 -15.49 -7.07
N ASN A 107 -27.76 -14.39 -6.39
CA ASN A 107 -27.55 -13.08 -7.02
C ASN A 107 -26.06 -12.76 -7.18
N PRO A 108 -25.64 -12.16 -8.30
CA PRO A 108 -24.29 -11.65 -8.44
C PRO A 108 -24.04 -10.47 -7.50
N ALA A 109 -22.79 -10.23 -7.16
CA ALA A 109 -22.42 -9.03 -6.44
C ALA A 109 -22.59 -7.80 -7.33
N MET A 110 -23.25 -6.77 -6.81
CA MET A 110 -23.62 -5.52 -7.48
C MET A 110 -22.80 -4.33 -6.94
N PHE A 111 -22.98 -3.18 -7.56
CA PHE A 111 -22.34 -1.90 -7.18
C PHE A 111 -20.81 -1.98 -7.18
N ARG A 112 -20.25 -2.01 -8.38
CA ARG A 112 -18.79 -1.91 -8.58
C ARG A 112 -18.43 -0.45 -8.75
N ALA A 113 -17.60 0.08 -7.87
CA ALA A 113 -17.19 1.48 -7.93
C ALA A 113 -16.54 1.85 -9.29
N ALA A 114 -15.88 0.91 -9.95
CA ALA A 114 -15.27 1.13 -11.26
C ALA A 114 -16.28 1.33 -12.40
N GLU A 115 -17.54 0.88 -12.26
CA GLU A 115 -18.60 1.05 -13.28
C GLU A 115 -19.13 2.48 -13.27
N ASP A 116 -19.20 3.12 -12.11
CA ASP A 116 -19.75 4.46 -11.94
C ASP A 116 -18.68 5.57 -12.01
N ALA A 117 -17.41 5.19 -12.04
CA ALA A 117 -16.30 6.10 -11.95
C ALA A 117 -15.89 6.64 -13.33
N PRO A 118 -15.91 7.98 -13.57
CA PRO A 118 -15.30 8.57 -14.74
C PRO A 118 -13.80 8.26 -14.78
N GLY A 119 -13.19 8.16 -15.97
CA GLY A 119 -11.80 7.70 -16.14
C GLY A 119 -10.72 8.46 -15.35
N LEU A 120 -11.03 9.63 -14.81
CA LEU A 120 -10.19 10.41 -13.88
C LEU A 120 -10.15 9.85 -12.45
N SER A 121 -11.12 9.03 -12.05
CA SER A 121 -11.17 8.44 -10.69
C SER A 121 -10.05 7.42 -10.43
N ARG A 122 -9.30 7.03 -11.44
CA ARG A 122 -8.07 6.24 -11.27
C ARG A 122 -7.00 7.01 -10.49
N LEU A 123 -7.06 8.35 -10.46
CA LEU A 123 -6.19 9.20 -9.66
C LEU A 123 -6.69 9.36 -8.21
N GLU A 124 -7.97 9.04 -7.94
CA GLU A 124 -8.53 9.09 -6.58
C GLU A 124 -7.99 7.95 -5.69
N ASN A 125 -7.43 6.91 -6.29
CA ASN A 125 -6.79 5.82 -5.57
C ASN A 125 -5.29 6.06 -5.36
N PHE A 126 -4.91 7.29 -4.94
CA PHE A 126 -3.53 7.57 -4.54
C PHE A 126 -3.24 6.81 -3.24
N SER A 127 -2.60 5.65 -3.38
CA SER A 127 -2.30 4.73 -2.28
C SER A 127 -0.79 4.64 -2.04
N ILE A 128 -0.42 4.18 -0.86
CA ILE A 128 0.99 3.88 -0.54
C ILE A 128 1.57 2.87 -1.52
N ALA A 129 0.82 1.80 -1.84
CA ALA A 129 1.25 0.80 -2.81
C ALA A 129 1.49 1.41 -4.20
N GLY A 130 0.62 2.33 -4.65
CA GLY A 130 0.80 3.04 -5.92
C GLY A 130 2.08 3.88 -5.93
N VAL A 131 2.36 4.60 -4.85
CA VAL A 131 3.62 5.37 -4.69
C VAL A 131 4.82 4.44 -4.72
N LEU A 132 4.80 3.35 -3.96
CA LEU A 132 5.90 2.39 -3.93
C LEU A 132 6.14 1.75 -5.30
N THR A 133 5.08 1.34 -5.99
CA THR A 133 5.19 0.69 -7.30
C THR A 133 5.79 1.60 -8.38
N LEU A 134 5.46 2.90 -8.36
CA LEU A 134 5.90 3.85 -9.38
C LEU A 134 7.19 4.56 -8.99
N ILE A 135 7.30 5.02 -7.76
CA ILE A 135 8.36 5.93 -7.34
C ILE A 135 9.57 5.20 -6.76
N LEU A 136 9.36 4.07 -6.08
CA LEU A 136 10.48 3.32 -5.49
C LEU A 136 11.47 2.78 -6.55
N PRO A 137 11.05 2.18 -7.68
CA PRO A 137 11.98 1.81 -8.75
C PRO A 137 12.72 3.01 -9.33
N LEU A 138 12.05 4.16 -9.50
CA LEU A 138 12.68 5.38 -9.97
C LEU A 138 13.74 5.87 -8.99
N LEU A 139 13.45 5.87 -7.69
CA LEU A 139 14.42 6.20 -6.64
C LEU A 139 15.66 5.29 -6.72
N VAL A 140 15.44 3.97 -6.84
CA VAL A 140 16.52 2.97 -6.94
C VAL A 140 17.41 3.23 -8.18
N VAL A 141 16.79 3.53 -9.33
CA VAL A 141 17.51 3.84 -10.57
C VAL A 141 18.33 5.14 -10.41
N LEU A 142 17.73 6.19 -9.86
CA LEU A 142 18.42 7.48 -9.68
C LEU A 142 19.59 7.38 -8.69
N LEU A 143 19.43 6.69 -7.58
CA LEU A 143 20.51 6.45 -6.62
C LEU A 143 21.61 5.57 -7.23
N GLY A 144 21.22 4.52 -7.97
CA GLY A 144 22.16 3.62 -8.64
C GLY A 144 22.98 4.31 -9.71
N TYR A 145 22.32 5.10 -10.55
CA TYR A 145 22.99 5.89 -11.57
C TYR A 145 24.02 6.87 -10.94
N GLY A 146 23.60 7.65 -9.94
CA GLY A 146 24.47 8.62 -9.25
C GLY A 146 25.68 7.97 -8.59
N SER A 147 25.50 6.78 -8.00
CA SER A 147 26.57 6.03 -7.33
C SER A 147 27.69 5.58 -8.31
N ILE A 148 27.35 5.19 -9.54
CA ILE A 148 28.32 4.70 -10.53
C ILE A 148 28.81 5.83 -11.43
N ALA A 149 27.90 6.58 -12.04
CA ALA A 149 28.24 7.66 -12.96
C ALA A 149 29.04 8.78 -12.26
N GLY A 150 28.64 9.15 -11.04
CA GLY A 150 29.35 10.17 -10.27
C GLY A 150 30.77 9.77 -9.91
N GLU A 151 31.05 8.50 -9.61
CA GLU A 151 32.44 8.05 -9.40
C GLU A 151 33.26 8.03 -10.71
N ARG A 152 32.62 7.67 -11.82
CA ARG A 152 33.27 7.69 -13.13
C ARG A 152 33.64 9.10 -13.55
N GLU A 153 32.75 10.08 -13.41
CA GLU A 153 32.94 11.48 -13.73
C GLU A 153 34.05 12.12 -12.89
N ARG A 154 34.07 11.82 -11.59
CA ARG A 154 35.09 12.31 -10.66
C ARG A 154 36.42 11.57 -10.78
N GLY A 155 36.53 10.51 -11.60
CA GLY A 155 37.72 9.68 -11.73
C GLY A 155 38.01 8.75 -10.54
N THR A 156 37.20 8.79 -9.49
CA THR A 156 37.38 7.98 -8.26
C THR A 156 37.19 6.49 -8.49
N LEU A 157 36.38 6.09 -9.48
CA LEU A 157 36.24 4.70 -9.87
C LEU A 157 37.56 4.07 -10.31
N ARG A 158 38.38 4.81 -11.07
CA ARG A 158 39.73 4.37 -11.51
C ARG A 158 40.67 4.19 -10.32
N GLN A 159 40.62 5.08 -9.34
CA GLN A 159 41.42 4.98 -8.12
C GLN A 159 41.03 3.77 -7.29
N LEU A 160 39.71 3.49 -7.13
CA LEU A 160 39.20 2.32 -6.40
C LEU A 160 39.66 1.00 -7.04
N VAL A 161 39.57 0.90 -8.37
CA VAL A 161 40.04 -0.29 -9.09
C VAL A 161 41.56 -0.40 -9.00
N GLY A 162 42.30 0.71 -9.14
CA GLY A 162 43.76 0.77 -9.04
C GLY A 162 44.29 0.44 -7.64
N SER A 163 43.49 0.65 -6.57
CA SER A 163 43.83 0.24 -5.21
C SER A 163 43.56 -1.24 -4.92
N GLY A 164 43.20 -2.05 -5.95
CA GLY A 164 42.95 -3.49 -5.83
C GLY A 164 41.51 -3.86 -5.43
N ALA A 165 40.56 -2.91 -5.49
CA ALA A 165 39.13 -3.23 -5.27
C ALA A 165 38.63 -4.04 -6.46
N SER A 166 38.10 -5.27 -6.18
CA SER A 166 37.42 -6.08 -7.19
C SER A 166 36.15 -5.39 -7.69
N PRO A 167 35.95 -5.26 -9.03
CA PRO A 167 34.73 -4.66 -9.59
C PRO A 167 33.44 -5.34 -9.04
N THR A 168 33.45 -6.66 -8.88
CA THR A 168 32.30 -7.40 -8.31
C THR A 168 32.00 -6.97 -6.89
N ARG A 169 33.02 -6.78 -6.04
CA ARG A 169 32.82 -6.33 -4.65
C ARG A 169 32.33 -4.88 -4.59
N LEU A 170 32.76 -4.03 -5.52
CA LEU A 170 32.25 -2.67 -5.65
C LEU A 170 30.77 -2.66 -6.02
N LEU A 171 30.39 -3.42 -7.05
CA LEU A 171 28.99 -3.54 -7.47
C LEU A 171 28.11 -4.12 -6.38
N LEU A 172 28.53 -5.20 -5.73
CA LEU A 172 27.79 -5.81 -4.62
C LEU A 172 27.61 -4.84 -3.44
N GLY A 173 28.67 -4.11 -3.07
CA GLY A 173 28.58 -3.13 -1.99
C GLY A 173 27.60 -2.01 -2.30
N LYS A 174 27.63 -1.45 -3.52
CA LYS A 174 26.71 -0.41 -3.99
C LYS A 174 25.27 -0.94 -4.06
N PHE A 175 25.08 -2.10 -4.68
CA PHE A 175 23.78 -2.74 -4.77
C PHE A 175 23.16 -2.99 -3.37
N THR A 176 23.96 -3.50 -2.43
CA THR A 176 23.49 -3.75 -1.05
C THR A 176 22.98 -2.48 -0.39
N VAL A 177 23.66 -1.35 -0.58
CA VAL A 177 23.23 -0.07 0.02
C VAL A 177 21.96 0.43 -0.64
N ILE A 178 21.87 0.42 -1.97
CA ILE A 178 20.71 0.92 -2.71
C ILE A 178 19.48 0.05 -2.43
N ALA A 179 19.64 -1.29 -2.47
CA ALA A 179 18.58 -2.23 -2.12
C ALA A 179 18.17 -2.08 -0.64
N GLY A 180 19.15 -1.85 0.26
CA GLY A 180 18.89 -1.59 1.67
C GLY A 180 18.08 -0.31 1.91
N VAL A 181 18.36 0.76 1.16
CA VAL A 181 17.55 2.01 1.21
C VAL A 181 16.15 1.75 0.70
N GLY A 182 15.99 1.08 -0.44
CA GLY A 182 14.68 0.71 -0.99
C GLY A 182 13.87 -0.14 -0.01
N PHE A 183 14.50 -1.16 0.57
CA PHE A 183 13.86 -2.01 1.58
C PHE A 183 13.49 -1.24 2.85
N ALA A 184 14.32 -0.31 3.31
CA ALA A 184 14.02 0.51 4.47
C ALA A 184 12.81 1.42 4.23
N VAL A 185 12.65 1.99 3.02
CA VAL A 185 11.47 2.77 2.63
C VAL A 185 10.22 1.90 2.63
N LEU A 186 10.29 0.71 2.00
CA LEU A 186 9.18 -0.25 2.00
C LEU A 186 8.81 -0.67 3.42
N ALA A 187 9.78 -1.08 4.22
CA ALA A 187 9.55 -1.54 5.59
C ALA A 187 8.93 -0.44 6.48
N ALA A 188 9.38 0.81 6.34
CA ALA A 188 8.80 1.94 7.04
C ALA A 188 7.34 2.17 6.63
N ALA A 189 7.04 2.16 5.33
CA ALA A 189 5.68 2.33 4.82
C ALA A 189 4.73 1.23 5.33
N VAL A 190 5.15 -0.04 5.28
CA VAL A 190 4.38 -1.18 5.80
C VAL A 190 4.19 -1.08 7.32
N ALA A 191 5.26 -0.78 8.07
CA ALA A 191 5.19 -0.67 9.52
C ALA A 191 4.22 0.45 9.96
N ILE A 192 4.30 1.62 9.33
CA ILE A 192 3.43 2.75 9.63
C ILE A 192 1.98 2.38 9.32
N SER A 193 1.68 1.85 8.13
CA SER A 193 0.33 1.46 7.73
C SER A 193 -0.26 0.39 8.65
N THR A 194 0.53 -0.66 8.96
CA THR A 194 0.09 -1.72 9.87
C THR A 194 -0.19 -1.17 11.27
N THR A 195 0.65 -0.25 11.77
CA THR A 195 0.45 0.38 13.09
C THR A 195 -0.85 1.20 13.12
N PHE A 196 -1.11 2.01 12.09
CA PHE A 196 -2.36 2.78 12.01
C PHE A 196 -3.58 1.85 11.92
N SER A 197 -3.53 0.79 11.11
CA SER A 197 -4.61 -0.20 11.04
C SER A 197 -4.82 -0.91 12.38
N LEU A 198 -3.75 -1.22 13.14
CA LEU A 198 -3.86 -1.80 14.48
C LEU A 198 -4.53 -0.85 15.49
N LEU A 199 -4.25 0.45 15.40
CA LEU A 199 -4.86 1.46 16.26
C LEU A 199 -6.36 1.67 15.95
N SER A 200 -6.76 1.46 14.70
CA SER A 200 -8.15 1.57 14.24
C SER A 200 -8.98 0.31 14.49
N LEU A 201 -8.38 -0.77 15.04
CA LEU A 201 -9.00 -2.09 15.22
C LEU A 201 -10.21 -2.14 16.15
N SER A 202 -10.55 -1.09 16.87
CA SER A 202 -11.65 -1.15 17.87
C SER A 202 -13.02 -1.50 17.27
N GLU A 203 -13.17 -1.47 15.93
CA GLU A 203 -14.45 -1.67 15.25
C GLU A 203 -14.43 -2.73 14.12
N SER A 204 -13.26 -3.18 13.65
CA SER A 204 -13.13 -3.90 12.37
C SER A 204 -13.24 -5.43 12.43
N GLY A 205 -13.36 -6.05 13.59
CA GLY A 205 -13.51 -7.51 13.72
C GLY A 205 -12.27 -8.37 13.35
N TYR A 206 -11.17 -7.76 12.94
CA TYR A 206 -9.91 -8.46 12.66
C TYR A 206 -9.03 -8.56 13.90
N SER A 207 -8.27 -9.65 14.04
CA SER A 207 -7.31 -9.79 15.13
C SER A 207 -6.02 -9.02 14.83
N GLY A 208 -5.38 -8.47 15.87
CA GLY A 208 -4.08 -7.81 15.71
C GLY A 208 -3.00 -8.72 15.12
N GLY A 209 -3.07 -10.04 15.42
CA GLY A 209 -2.17 -11.03 14.84
C GLY A 209 -2.37 -11.22 13.34
N ASP A 210 -3.60 -11.21 12.84
CA ASP A 210 -3.89 -11.31 11.41
C ASP A 210 -3.35 -10.08 10.64
N LEU A 211 -3.55 -8.89 11.16
CA LEU A 211 -3.01 -7.66 10.55
C LEU A 211 -1.48 -7.63 10.54
N ALA A 212 -0.85 -8.05 11.62
CA ALA A 212 0.61 -8.14 11.67
C ALA A 212 1.16 -9.13 10.63
N LEU A 213 0.54 -10.31 10.48
CA LEU A 213 0.92 -11.29 9.47
C LEU A 213 0.73 -10.77 8.05
N ARG A 214 -0.37 -10.06 7.78
CA ARG A 214 -0.62 -9.40 6.48
C ARG A 214 0.42 -8.32 6.19
N GLY A 215 0.74 -7.47 7.19
CA GLY A 215 1.80 -6.47 7.06
C GLY A 215 3.16 -7.11 6.76
N LEU A 216 3.52 -8.19 7.46
CA LEU A 216 4.76 -8.94 7.19
C LEU A 216 4.77 -9.56 5.79
N SER A 217 3.64 -10.08 5.31
CA SER A 217 3.56 -10.66 3.96
C SER A 217 3.83 -9.63 2.86
N LEU A 218 3.50 -8.35 3.05
CA LEU A 218 3.81 -7.27 2.12
C LEU A 218 5.32 -7.01 1.97
N LEU A 219 6.15 -7.43 2.92
CA LEU A 219 7.61 -7.32 2.83
C LEU A 219 8.24 -8.45 1.99
N LEU A 220 7.47 -9.50 1.67
CA LEU A 220 7.95 -10.68 0.94
C LEU A 220 7.60 -10.62 -0.55
N VAL A 221 6.76 -9.68 -0.96
CA VAL A 221 6.33 -9.44 -2.35
C VAL A 221 7.14 -8.33 -2.97
#